data_bbc75fd46208eed27f31d1fd3ccc413d
#
_entry.id   bbc75fd46208eed27f31d1fd3ccc413d
#
_cell.length_a   1.000
_cell.length_b   1.000
_cell.length_c   1.000
_cell.angle_alpha   90.00
_cell.angle_beta   90.00
_cell.angle_gamma   90.00
#
_symmetry.space_group_name_H-M   'P 1'
#
loop_
_entity.id
_entity.type
_entity.pdbx_description
1 polymer ?
#
loop_
_entity_poly.entity_id
_entity_poly.type
_entity_poly.pdbx_seq_one_letter_code
_entity_poly.pdbx_strand_id
1 'polypeptide(L)'
;MGSEMCIRDRDTLKLKTDPIANFPVKNRDSLFIPERPSFVSIVGEVLNATTVGFNPDLSVDEYIDLAGGLNDAADRDKIFVILPDGKSQLVKRSLFSSSTYILPGSTIVITRDSRPFDAISLTQIITPISVSYTHLTLPTRLSV
;
A
#
# COMPACT_ATOMS: atom_id res chain seq x y z
N MET A 1 -11.76 -32.67 -23.47
CA MET A 1 -12.84 -31.84 -22.92
C MET A 1 -12.34 -31.30 -21.61
N GLY A 2 -11.92 -30.03 -21.65
CA GLY A 2 -11.28 -29.36 -20.52
C GLY A 2 -12.25 -29.15 -19.36
N SER A 3 -11.86 -29.63 -18.22
CA SER A 3 -12.47 -29.27 -16.94
C SER A 3 -12.11 -27.82 -16.65
N GLU A 4 -13.00 -26.89 -16.92
CA GLU A 4 -12.85 -25.50 -16.47
C GLU A 4 -13.04 -25.46 -14.96
N MET A 5 -11.93 -25.32 -14.24
CA MET A 5 -11.91 -25.13 -12.80
C MET A 5 -12.33 -23.67 -12.53
N CYS A 6 -13.63 -23.42 -12.40
CA CYS A 6 -14.13 -22.13 -11.92
C CYS A 6 -13.86 -22.02 -10.42
N ILE A 7 -12.78 -21.32 -10.06
CA ILE A 7 -12.57 -20.84 -8.69
C ILE A 7 -13.50 -19.65 -8.50
N ARG A 8 -14.61 -19.86 -7.82
CA ARG A 8 -15.56 -18.82 -7.44
C ARG A 8 -15.46 -18.59 -5.95
N ASP A 9 -14.87 -17.48 -5.58
CA ASP A 9 -14.85 -17.04 -4.20
C ASP A 9 -16.27 -16.68 -3.73
N ARG A 10 -16.71 -17.25 -2.62
CA ARG A 10 -18.09 -17.15 -2.14
C ARG A 10 -18.14 -16.59 -0.74
N ASP A 11 -18.80 -15.47 -0.62
CA ASP A 11 -19.19 -14.91 0.65
C ASP A 11 -20.30 -15.76 1.27
N THR A 12 -19.97 -16.54 2.29
CA THR A 12 -20.92 -17.44 2.98
C THR A 12 -22.09 -16.71 3.61
N LEU A 13 -21.97 -15.40 3.85
CA LEU A 13 -23.06 -14.57 4.40
C LEU A 13 -24.13 -14.26 3.37
N LYS A 14 -23.83 -14.33 2.07
CA LYS A 14 -24.78 -14.08 0.98
C LYS A 14 -25.50 -15.32 0.48
N LEU A 15 -25.15 -16.51 0.95
CA LEU A 15 -25.76 -17.78 0.53
C LEU A 15 -27.28 -17.84 0.73
N LYS A 16 -27.84 -17.10 1.69
CA LYS A 16 -29.28 -17.04 1.97
C LYS A 16 -30.04 -16.06 1.09
N THR A 17 -29.38 -15.11 0.47
CA THR A 17 -30.05 -13.98 -0.20
C THR A 17 -29.80 -13.96 -1.72
N ASP A 18 -28.74 -14.59 -2.20
CA ASP A 18 -28.37 -14.58 -3.62
C ASP A 18 -28.55 -15.97 -4.25
N PRO A 19 -29.52 -16.14 -5.17
CA PRO A 19 -29.74 -17.42 -5.85
C PRO A 19 -28.54 -17.86 -6.72
N ILE A 20 -27.65 -16.94 -7.10
CA ILE A 20 -26.42 -17.24 -7.83
C ILE A 20 -25.37 -17.87 -6.89
N ALA A 21 -25.47 -17.64 -5.59
CA ALA A 21 -24.61 -18.27 -4.59
C ALA A 21 -25.00 -19.73 -4.33
N ASN A 22 -26.25 -20.12 -4.59
CA ASN A 22 -26.75 -21.47 -4.46
C ASN A 22 -26.47 -22.30 -5.74
N PHE A 23 -25.32 -22.88 -5.77
CA PHE A 23 -24.87 -23.71 -6.87
C PHE A 23 -25.15 -25.20 -6.56
N PRO A 24 -25.87 -25.93 -7.43
CA PRO A 24 -26.11 -27.34 -7.23
C PRO A 24 -24.80 -28.12 -7.39
N VAL A 25 -24.38 -28.81 -6.34
CA VAL A 25 -23.23 -29.72 -6.37
C VAL A 25 -23.63 -30.98 -7.15
N LYS A 26 -22.80 -31.36 -8.11
CA LYS A 26 -22.99 -32.56 -8.95
C LYS A 26 -22.16 -33.72 -8.42
N ASN A 27 -22.56 -34.93 -8.82
CA ASN A 27 -21.78 -36.12 -8.51
C ASN A 27 -20.37 -35.98 -9.14
N ARG A 28 -19.32 -36.20 -8.31
CA ARG A 28 -17.89 -36.03 -8.59
C ARG A 28 -17.37 -34.57 -8.45
N ASP A 29 -18.13 -33.63 -7.96
CA ASP A 29 -17.60 -32.34 -7.57
C ASP A 29 -16.76 -32.51 -6.29
N SER A 30 -15.62 -31.81 -6.26
CA SER A 30 -14.77 -31.75 -5.07
C SER A 30 -14.91 -30.38 -4.41
N LEU A 31 -15.30 -30.37 -3.15
CA LEU A 31 -15.39 -29.14 -2.36
C LEU A 31 -14.12 -29.01 -1.51
N PHE A 32 -13.33 -28.00 -1.80
CA PHE A 32 -12.18 -27.62 -0.98
C PHE A 32 -12.54 -26.41 -0.12
N ILE A 33 -12.47 -26.56 1.19
CA ILE A 33 -12.68 -25.49 2.15
C ILE A 33 -11.30 -25.18 2.79
N PRO A 34 -10.63 -24.08 2.37
CA PRO A 34 -9.36 -23.69 2.95
C PRO A 34 -9.55 -23.22 4.40
N GLU A 35 -8.50 -23.39 5.21
CA GLU A 35 -8.46 -22.78 6.53
C GLU A 35 -8.50 -21.24 6.41
N ARG A 36 -9.18 -20.60 7.35
CA ARG A 36 -9.25 -19.14 7.38
C ARG A 36 -7.87 -18.59 7.76
N PRO A 37 -7.26 -17.71 6.95
CA PRO A 37 -5.99 -17.11 7.30
C PRO A 37 -6.14 -16.30 8.60
N SER A 38 -5.13 -16.38 9.48
CA SER A 38 -5.11 -15.66 10.76
C SER A 38 -3.99 -14.62 10.82
N PHE A 39 -3.61 -14.08 9.69
CA PHE A 39 -2.51 -13.11 9.54
C PHE A 39 -2.88 -11.94 8.65
N VAL A 40 -2.09 -10.87 8.75
CA VAL A 40 -2.11 -9.70 7.86
C VAL A 40 -0.70 -9.53 7.30
N SER A 41 -0.59 -9.34 6.00
CA SER A 41 0.69 -9.09 5.32
C SER A 41 0.87 -7.58 5.08
N ILE A 42 2.08 -7.07 5.37
CA ILE A 42 2.46 -5.67 5.15
C ILE A 42 3.58 -5.66 4.11
N VAL A 43 3.36 -4.97 2.99
CA VAL A 43 4.28 -4.98 1.84
C VAL A 43 4.40 -3.58 1.23
N GLY A 44 5.50 -3.35 0.51
CA GLY A 44 5.79 -2.08 -0.16
C GLY A 44 6.84 -1.26 0.56
N GLU A 45 6.68 0.07 0.59
CA GLU A 45 7.65 1.02 1.15
C GLU A 45 7.53 1.11 2.67
N VAL A 46 7.83 -0.01 3.34
CA VAL A 46 8.01 -0.13 4.80
C VAL A 46 9.45 -0.52 5.10
N LEU A 47 9.91 -0.28 6.32
CA LEU A 47 11.27 -0.65 6.72
C LEU A 47 11.49 -2.16 6.70
N ASN A 48 10.47 -2.95 7.06
CA ASN A 48 10.55 -4.40 7.07
C ASN A 48 9.21 -5.01 6.59
N ALA A 49 9.15 -5.42 5.31
CA ALA A 49 7.99 -6.13 4.80
C ALA A 49 7.81 -7.45 5.55
N THR A 50 6.67 -7.63 6.20
CA THR A 50 6.44 -8.75 7.11
C THR A 50 4.98 -9.21 7.11
N THR A 51 4.75 -10.33 7.74
CA THR A 51 3.41 -10.88 8.00
C THR A 51 3.25 -11.06 9.50
N VAL A 52 2.20 -10.48 10.05
CA VAL A 52 1.90 -10.50 11.48
C VAL A 52 0.56 -11.17 11.76
N GLY A 53 0.37 -11.70 12.95
CA GLY A 53 -0.91 -12.28 13.38
C GLY A 53 -2.03 -11.24 13.32
N PHE A 54 -3.20 -11.66 12.86
CA PHE A 54 -4.36 -10.77 12.85
C PHE A 54 -4.84 -10.46 14.27
N ASN A 55 -5.01 -9.18 14.56
CA ASN A 55 -5.63 -8.69 15.78
C ASN A 55 -6.73 -7.67 15.40
N PRO A 56 -7.99 -7.88 15.79
CA PRO A 56 -9.10 -7.01 15.42
C PRO A 56 -9.01 -5.61 16.05
N ASP A 57 -8.22 -5.44 17.12
CA ASP A 57 -8.07 -4.18 17.85
C ASP A 57 -7.03 -3.24 17.24
N LEU A 58 -6.20 -3.75 16.30
CA LEU A 58 -5.15 -2.96 15.67
C LEU A 58 -5.67 -2.20 14.44
N SER A 59 -5.28 -0.94 14.37
CA SER A 59 -5.48 -0.08 13.21
C SER A 59 -4.42 -0.32 12.12
N VAL A 60 -4.63 0.21 10.92
CA VAL A 60 -3.66 0.12 9.82
C VAL A 60 -2.32 0.74 10.21
N ASP A 61 -2.33 1.88 10.91
CA ASP A 61 -1.10 2.55 11.33
C ASP A 61 -0.30 1.71 12.33
N GLU A 62 -0.96 1.06 13.28
CA GLU A 62 -0.31 0.15 14.24
C GLU A 62 0.28 -1.08 13.55
N TYR A 63 -0.37 -1.63 12.51
CA TYR A 63 0.23 -2.69 11.69
C TYR A 63 1.49 -2.22 10.94
N ILE A 64 1.50 -0.99 10.44
CA ILE A 64 2.67 -0.40 9.79
C ILE A 64 3.81 -0.21 10.80
N ASP A 65 3.50 0.20 12.02
CA ASP A 65 4.48 0.33 13.11
C ASP A 65 5.11 -1.02 13.48
N LEU A 66 4.32 -2.11 13.47
CA LEU A 66 4.84 -3.48 13.65
C LEU A 66 5.81 -3.90 12.53
N ALA A 67 5.66 -3.33 11.33
CA ALA A 67 6.61 -3.50 10.21
C ALA A 67 7.82 -2.57 10.31
N GLY A 68 7.99 -1.86 11.42
CA GLY A 68 9.07 -0.90 11.64
C GLY A 68 8.78 0.53 11.18
N GLY A 69 7.58 0.77 10.65
CA GLY A 69 7.16 2.08 10.13
C GLY A 69 7.36 2.23 8.62
N LEU A 70 7.03 3.40 8.13
CA LEU A 70 7.14 3.76 6.72
C LEU A 70 8.59 4.12 6.37
N ASN A 71 9.02 3.74 5.17
CA ASN A 71 10.25 4.20 4.56
C ASN A 71 10.11 5.67 4.08
N ASP A 72 11.23 6.39 3.92
CA ASP A 72 11.26 7.78 3.41
C ASP A 72 10.68 7.91 1.98
N ALA A 73 10.72 6.84 1.20
CA ALA A 73 10.15 6.79 -0.14
C ALA A 73 8.64 6.47 -0.18
N ALA A 74 8.01 6.26 0.98
CA ALA A 74 6.60 5.88 1.06
C ALA A 74 5.65 7.06 0.77
N ASP A 75 4.62 6.81 -0.04
CA ASP A 75 3.50 7.74 -0.21
C ASP A 75 2.50 7.54 0.92
N ARG A 76 2.48 8.47 1.87
CA ARG A 76 1.62 8.42 3.05
C ARG A 76 0.14 8.58 2.74
N ASP A 77 -0.18 9.12 1.57
CA ASP A 77 -1.56 9.36 1.14
C ASP A 77 -2.13 8.19 0.32
N LYS A 78 -1.27 7.26 -0.10
CA LYS A 78 -1.64 6.13 -0.96
C LYS A 78 -1.31 4.78 -0.32
N ILE A 79 -1.93 4.52 0.81
CA ILE A 79 -1.89 3.22 1.49
C ILE A 79 -3.17 2.47 1.12
N PHE A 80 -3.05 1.24 0.66
CA PHE A 80 -4.17 0.39 0.28
C PHE A 80 -4.27 -0.83 1.18
N VAL A 81 -5.48 -1.24 1.49
CA VAL A 81 -5.77 -2.54 2.10
C VAL A 81 -6.47 -3.41 1.06
N ILE A 82 -5.85 -4.52 0.72
CA ILE A 82 -6.43 -5.55 -0.14
C ILE A 82 -7.05 -6.59 0.77
N LEU A 83 -8.36 -6.76 0.66
CA LEU A 83 -9.13 -7.73 1.42
C LEU A 83 -9.00 -9.14 0.83
N PRO A 84 -9.28 -10.20 1.61
CA PRO A 84 -9.22 -11.58 1.11
C PRO A 84 -10.17 -11.87 -0.06
N ASP A 85 -11.22 -11.05 -0.23
CA ASP A 85 -12.16 -11.13 -1.35
C ASP A 85 -11.65 -10.43 -2.63
N GLY A 86 -10.41 -9.92 -2.63
CA GLY A 86 -9.77 -9.22 -3.73
C GLY A 86 -10.15 -7.74 -3.88
N LYS A 87 -11.01 -7.20 -3.00
CA LYS A 87 -11.32 -5.77 -3.02
C LYS A 87 -10.19 -4.97 -2.41
N SER A 88 -9.89 -3.82 -3.00
CA SER A 88 -8.93 -2.87 -2.47
C SER A 88 -9.64 -1.64 -1.92
N GLN A 89 -9.17 -1.16 -0.78
CA GLN A 89 -9.64 0.05 -0.11
C GLN A 89 -8.47 0.99 0.10
N LEU A 90 -8.63 2.26 -0.28
CA LEU A 90 -7.67 3.30 0.06
C LEU A 90 -7.87 3.70 1.52
N VAL A 91 -6.81 3.70 2.30
CA VAL A 91 -6.82 4.17 3.69
C VAL A 91 -6.90 5.70 3.68
N LYS A 92 -8.05 6.25 4.03
CA LYS A 92 -8.23 7.69 4.16
C LYS A 92 -7.80 8.10 5.56
N ARG A 93 -6.69 8.81 5.67
CA ARG A 93 -6.28 9.49 6.91
C ARG A 93 -7.14 10.72 7.12
N SER A 94 -8.28 10.54 7.77
CA SER A 94 -9.10 11.66 8.26
C SER A 94 -8.77 11.89 9.73
N LEU A 95 -8.70 13.14 10.15
CA LEU A 95 -8.44 13.54 11.53
C LEU A 95 -9.49 12.99 12.52
N PHE A 96 -10.61 12.45 12.03
CA PHE A 96 -11.73 12.01 12.86
C PHE A 96 -12.12 10.54 12.72
N SER A 97 -11.61 9.78 11.75
CA SER A 97 -11.94 8.35 11.61
C SER A 97 -11.08 7.67 10.56
N SER A 98 -10.18 6.80 10.99
CA SER A 98 -9.54 5.79 10.15
C SER A 98 -10.25 4.44 10.33
N SER A 99 -11.53 4.36 10.01
CA SER A 99 -12.26 3.10 10.06
C SER A 99 -12.06 2.29 8.76
N THR A 100 -10.82 1.99 8.43
CA THR A 100 -10.55 0.99 7.40
C THR A 100 -10.69 -0.38 8.04
N TYR A 101 -11.64 -1.14 7.55
CA TYR A 101 -11.91 -2.49 8.04
C TYR A 101 -10.83 -3.44 7.55
N ILE A 102 -10.11 -4.08 8.48
CA ILE A 102 -9.10 -5.10 8.20
C ILE A 102 -9.69 -6.46 8.51
N LEU A 103 -9.51 -7.40 7.60
CA LEU A 103 -9.92 -8.80 7.76
C LEU A 103 -8.69 -9.69 7.90
N PRO A 104 -8.81 -10.82 8.57
CA PRO A 104 -7.75 -11.83 8.55
C PRO A 104 -7.50 -12.30 7.11
N GLY A 105 -6.23 -12.32 6.70
CA GLY A 105 -5.82 -12.56 5.32
C GLY A 105 -5.76 -11.31 4.43
N SER A 106 -5.94 -10.12 5.00
CA SER A 106 -5.74 -8.86 4.27
C SER A 106 -4.26 -8.57 4.03
N THR A 107 -3.99 -7.79 2.98
CA THR A 107 -2.65 -7.28 2.67
C THR A 107 -2.66 -5.76 2.69
N ILE A 108 -1.81 -5.16 3.50
CA ILE A 108 -1.58 -3.70 3.54
C ILE A 108 -0.46 -3.40 2.56
N VAL A 109 -0.74 -2.58 1.55
CA VAL A 109 0.19 -2.21 0.48
C VAL A 109 0.52 -0.73 0.60
N ILE A 110 1.78 -0.43 0.81
CA ILE A 110 2.32 0.93 0.87
C ILE A 110 2.99 1.25 -0.46
N THR A 111 2.48 2.25 -1.17
CA THR A 111 3.04 2.64 -2.45
C THR A 111 4.21 3.58 -2.28
N ARG A 112 5.08 3.62 -3.29
CA ARG A 112 6.18 4.56 -3.37
C ARG A 112 5.67 5.95 -3.80
N ASP A 113 6.19 7.01 -3.19
CA ASP A 113 5.97 8.37 -3.69
C ASP A 113 6.68 8.54 -5.04
N SER A 114 5.89 8.79 -6.08
CA SER A 114 6.37 8.97 -7.45
C SER A 114 6.75 10.43 -7.78
N ARG A 115 6.75 11.33 -6.78
CA ARG A 115 7.16 12.72 -7.00
C ARG A 115 8.69 12.79 -7.16
N PRO A 116 9.22 12.97 -8.39
CA PRO A 116 10.66 12.82 -8.64
C PRO A 116 11.52 14.01 -8.14
N PHE A 117 10.89 15.12 -7.72
CA PHE A 117 11.60 16.33 -7.32
C PHE A 117 10.91 17.03 -6.15
N ASP A 118 11.49 16.91 -4.95
CA ASP A 118 11.23 17.87 -3.89
C ASP A 118 11.82 19.23 -4.26
N ALA A 119 11.04 20.30 -4.09
CA ALA A 119 11.47 21.68 -4.38
C ALA A 119 12.77 22.06 -3.63
N ILE A 120 13.10 21.35 -2.56
CA ILE A 120 14.33 21.52 -1.77
C ILE A 120 15.58 21.08 -2.55
N SER A 121 15.49 20.02 -3.34
CA SER A 121 16.64 19.55 -4.14
C SER A 121 16.95 20.50 -5.31
N LEU A 122 15.97 21.20 -5.85
CA LEU A 122 16.17 22.23 -6.88
C LEU A 122 16.93 23.44 -6.32
N THR A 123 16.61 23.87 -5.11
CA THR A 123 17.32 25.01 -4.47
C THR A 123 18.78 24.68 -4.17
N GLN A 124 19.09 23.45 -3.80
CA GLN A 124 20.47 23.01 -3.54
C GLN A 124 21.32 22.89 -4.82
N ILE A 125 20.70 22.65 -5.96
CA ILE A 125 21.41 22.54 -7.25
C ILE A 125 21.66 23.94 -7.85
N ILE A 126 20.76 24.89 -7.63
CA ILE A 126 20.83 26.23 -8.24
C ILE A 126 21.73 27.19 -7.45
N THR A 127 21.81 27.05 -6.10
CA THR A 127 22.63 27.92 -5.25
C THR A 127 24.11 27.92 -5.58
N PRO A 128 24.81 26.81 -5.89
CA PRO A 128 26.23 26.85 -6.23
C PRO A 128 26.53 27.52 -7.58
N ILE A 129 25.56 27.56 -8.50
CA ILE A 129 25.74 28.18 -9.83
C ILE A 129 25.71 29.71 -9.72
N SER A 130 24.87 30.29 -8.84
CA SER A 130 24.77 31.74 -8.67
C SER A 130 25.99 32.36 -7.96
N VAL A 131 26.71 31.60 -7.14
CA VAL A 131 27.92 32.09 -6.45
C VAL A 131 29.13 32.13 -7.38
N SER A 132 29.18 31.35 -8.46
CA SER A 132 30.33 31.28 -9.38
C SER A 132 30.47 32.52 -10.27
N TYR A 133 29.43 33.34 -10.43
CA TYR A 133 29.50 34.52 -11.29
C TYR A 133 29.89 35.82 -10.58
N THR A 134 30.01 35.84 -9.25
CA THR A 134 30.37 37.04 -8.52
C THR A 134 31.87 37.29 -8.39
N HIS A 135 32.74 36.37 -8.86
CA HIS A 135 34.18 36.48 -8.80
C HIS A 135 34.87 36.90 -10.10
N LEU A 136 34.14 37.39 -11.13
CA LEU A 136 34.75 38.06 -12.28
C LEU A 136 34.92 39.56 -11.98
N THR A 137 35.82 39.89 -11.09
CA THR A 137 36.34 41.25 -11.01
C THR A 137 37.30 41.49 -12.15
N LEU A 138 36.89 42.37 -13.09
CA LEU A 138 37.79 42.89 -14.13
C LEU A 138 39.02 43.56 -13.51
N PRO A 139 40.23 43.26 -13.98
CA PRO A 139 41.41 44.01 -13.55
C PRO A 139 41.32 45.41 -14.13
N THR A 140 41.19 46.42 -13.28
CA THR A 140 41.30 47.82 -13.64
C THR A 140 42.78 48.11 -13.99
N ARG A 141 43.08 48.27 -15.28
CA ARG A 141 44.35 48.84 -15.71
C ARG A 141 44.34 50.32 -15.37
N LEU A 142 45.12 50.72 -14.36
CA LEU A 142 45.57 52.07 -14.25
C LEU A 142 46.76 52.27 -15.23
N SER A 143 46.59 53.09 -16.25
CA SER A 143 47.68 53.65 -17.04
C SER A 143 48.03 55.04 -16.47
N VAL A 144 49.29 55.22 -16.14
CA VAL A 144 49.92 56.52 -15.99
C VAL A 144 50.44 56.91 -17.35
#